data_f37bb2df95410d2ff0f6be6857c0b0c1
#
_entry.id   f37bb2df95410d2ff0f6be6857c0b0c1
#
_cell.length_a   1.000
_cell.length_b   1.000
_cell.length_c   1.000
_cell.angle_alpha   90.00
_cell.angle_beta   90.00
_cell.angle_gamma   90.00
#
_symmetry.space_group_name_H-M   'P 1'
#
loop_
_entity.id
_entity.type
_entity.pdbx_description
1 polymer ?
#
loop_
_entity_poly.entity_id
_entity_poly.type
_entity_poly.pdbx_seq_one_letter_code
_entity_poly.pdbx_strand_id
1 'polypeptide(L)'
;MKRICLESNEDSSKLYITGDIDDIFANRRAARYIKDTIEYTKDVGKLNVNAEKDINKTIDKLKKVCEYISAELVFSGKVSDAVNNYALEEEKFHIFSEKARLIRDNCCDKEDFQKFVDSLSINLKNRSLYELQLLSAYHLAFSQNACNFSVPGAGKTSVVYGAFAYLSNLPAEDSKYVDKLLIISPLSAFGPWELEYEECFGEKPSTKRLNGKISVDEKKQYLYSRTPAKITLLSYNSVPSLKDELIYFLKNNQ
;
A
#
# COMPACT_ATOMS: atom_id res chain seq x y z
N MET A 1 32.16 -0.98 21.21
CA MET A 1 30.83 -1.56 20.94
C MET A 1 30.94 -2.24 19.59
N LYS A 2 30.57 -3.52 19.52
CA LYS A 2 30.66 -4.29 18.26
C LYS A 2 29.63 -3.76 17.28
N ARG A 3 29.98 -3.72 15.98
CA ARG A 3 29.10 -3.23 14.94
C ARG A 3 29.03 -4.17 13.74
N ILE A 4 27.83 -4.45 13.32
CA ILE A 4 27.55 -5.14 12.06
C ILE A 4 26.90 -4.11 11.13
N CYS A 5 27.46 -3.94 9.94
CA CYS A 5 26.94 -2.99 8.97
C CYS A 5 26.31 -3.75 7.79
N LEU A 6 25.10 -3.35 7.41
CA LEU A 6 24.44 -3.81 6.20
C LEU A 6 24.50 -2.72 5.13
N GLU A 7 25.08 -3.03 4.00
CA GLU A 7 25.35 -2.14 2.88
C GLU A 7 24.76 -2.72 1.59
N SER A 8 24.51 -1.87 0.60
CA SER A 8 24.16 -2.29 -0.75
C SER A 8 25.13 -1.73 -1.78
N ASN A 9 25.23 -2.40 -2.93
CA ASN A 9 25.86 -1.78 -4.10
C ASN A 9 25.02 -0.62 -4.65
N GLU A 10 25.56 0.12 -5.61
CA GLU A 10 24.91 1.29 -6.22
C GLU A 10 23.54 0.96 -6.82
N ASP A 11 23.37 -0.23 -7.38
CA ASP A 11 22.14 -0.69 -8.03
C ASP A 11 21.18 -1.40 -7.07
N SER A 12 21.50 -1.51 -5.76
CA SER A 12 20.73 -2.24 -4.74
C SER A 12 20.46 -3.72 -5.07
N SER A 13 21.21 -4.29 -6.01
CA SER A 13 21.05 -5.68 -6.45
C SER A 13 21.77 -6.69 -5.54
N LYS A 14 22.73 -6.24 -4.74
CA LYS A 14 23.51 -7.07 -3.82
C LYS A 14 23.63 -6.38 -2.47
N LEU A 15 23.53 -7.19 -1.41
CA LEU A 15 23.74 -6.76 -0.03
C LEU A 15 25.04 -7.30 0.51
N TYR A 16 25.69 -6.52 1.34
CA TYR A 16 26.95 -6.87 2.00
C TYR A 16 26.80 -6.67 3.50
N ILE A 17 27.26 -7.68 4.26
CA ILE A 17 27.40 -7.57 5.71
C ILE A 17 28.87 -7.36 5.99
N THR A 18 29.22 -6.26 6.66
CA THR A 18 30.59 -5.86 7.01
C THR A 18 30.69 -5.56 8.51
N GLY A 19 31.87 -5.15 8.99
CA GLY A 19 32.13 -4.86 10.40
C GLY A 19 32.67 -6.07 11.15
N ASP A 20 32.23 -6.25 12.40
CA ASP A 20 32.75 -7.31 13.30
C ASP A 20 32.19 -8.71 12.97
N ILE A 21 32.25 -9.09 11.69
CA ILE A 21 31.67 -10.36 11.19
C ILE A 21 32.32 -11.60 11.80
N ASP A 22 33.58 -11.52 12.21
CA ASP A 22 34.25 -12.65 12.85
C ASP A 22 33.66 -13.01 14.22
N ASP A 23 33.06 -12.03 14.91
CA ASP A 23 32.33 -12.26 16.15
C ASP A 23 31.03 -13.07 15.93
N ILE A 24 30.44 -12.99 14.76
CA ILE A 24 29.27 -13.82 14.37
C ILE A 24 29.70 -15.28 14.38
N PHE A 25 30.87 -15.60 13.79
CA PHE A 25 31.37 -16.97 13.69
C PHE A 25 31.99 -17.47 14.97
N ALA A 26 32.50 -16.58 15.83
CA ALA A 26 32.98 -16.92 17.17
C ALA A 26 31.84 -17.32 18.12
N ASN A 27 30.63 -16.82 17.91
CA ASN A 27 29.44 -17.19 18.68
C ASN A 27 28.68 -18.35 18.03
N ARG A 28 28.66 -19.53 18.70
CA ARG A 28 28.01 -20.74 18.16
C ARG A 28 26.53 -20.55 17.76
N ARG A 29 25.78 -19.76 18.53
CA ARG A 29 24.33 -19.50 18.24
C ARG A 29 24.18 -18.62 17.03
N ALA A 30 24.91 -17.51 16.96
CA ALA A 30 24.89 -16.59 15.84
C ALA A 30 25.35 -17.27 14.54
N ALA A 31 26.45 -18.02 14.59
CA ALA A 31 27.01 -18.77 13.46
C ALA A 31 26.01 -19.79 12.89
N ARG A 32 25.33 -20.54 13.77
CA ARG A 32 24.28 -21.46 13.33
C ARG A 32 23.08 -20.74 12.76
N TYR A 33 22.60 -19.73 13.44
CA TYR A 33 21.40 -18.99 13.01
C TYR A 33 21.60 -18.33 11.65
N ILE A 34 22.72 -17.63 11.42
CA ILE A 34 22.99 -16.99 10.12
C ILE A 34 23.10 -18.03 9.00
N LYS A 35 23.74 -19.16 9.24
CA LYS A 35 23.88 -20.25 8.27
C LYS A 35 22.55 -20.90 7.91
N ASP A 36 21.65 -21.04 8.88
CA ASP A 36 20.34 -21.69 8.68
C ASP A 36 19.29 -20.75 8.05
N THR A 37 19.50 -19.42 8.13
CA THR A 37 18.46 -18.45 7.78
C THR A 37 18.82 -17.47 6.67
N ILE A 38 20.11 -17.24 6.39
CA ILE A 38 20.58 -16.29 5.37
C ILE A 38 21.51 -17.02 4.40
N GLU A 39 21.19 -16.95 3.12
CA GLU A 39 22.09 -17.42 2.07
C GLU A 39 23.19 -16.38 1.83
N TYR A 40 24.44 -16.75 2.08
CA TYR A 40 25.59 -15.87 1.91
C TYR A 40 26.80 -16.58 1.33
N THR A 41 27.68 -15.80 0.70
CA THR A 41 29.05 -16.22 0.36
C THR A 41 30.05 -15.38 1.15
N LYS A 42 31.05 -16.03 1.75
CA LYS A 42 32.09 -15.35 2.52
C LYS A 42 33.18 -14.84 1.58
N ASP A 43 33.54 -13.56 1.71
CA ASP A 43 34.65 -12.91 1.04
C ASP A 43 35.54 -12.24 2.11
N VAL A 44 36.68 -11.71 1.72
CA VAL A 44 37.61 -11.06 2.66
C VAL A 44 36.92 -9.84 3.30
N GLY A 45 36.71 -9.92 4.62
CA GLY A 45 36.13 -8.85 5.43
C GLY A 45 34.62 -8.57 5.21
N LYS A 46 33.92 -9.41 4.42
CA LYS A 46 32.48 -9.23 4.17
C LYS A 46 31.76 -10.52 3.86
N LEU A 47 30.44 -10.51 4.09
CA LEU A 47 29.55 -11.56 3.62
C LEU A 47 28.67 -10.96 2.50
N ASN A 48 28.71 -11.59 1.35
CA ASN A 48 27.81 -11.23 0.25
C ASN A 48 26.50 -11.99 0.45
N VAL A 49 25.41 -11.28 0.60
CA VAL A 49 24.07 -11.84 0.82
C VAL A 49 23.30 -11.78 -0.48
N ASN A 50 22.73 -12.90 -0.88
CA ASN A 50 21.73 -12.90 -1.94
C ASN A 50 20.51 -12.14 -1.41
N ALA A 51 20.22 -10.97 -1.97
CA ALA A 51 19.08 -10.17 -1.57
C ALA A 51 17.81 -11.01 -1.78
N GLU A 52 17.14 -11.38 -0.69
CA GLU A 52 15.77 -11.86 -0.76
C GLU A 52 14.95 -10.74 -1.43
N LYS A 53 13.84 -11.07 -2.11
CA LYS A 53 12.94 -10.07 -2.70
C LYS A 53 12.44 -9.04 -1.66
N ASP A 54 12.60 -9.35 -0.38
CA ASP A 54 12.19 -8.53 0.77
C ASP A 54 13.41 -8.32 1.69
N ILE A 55 14.03 -7.13 1.57
CA ILE A 55 15.19 -6.73 2.38
C ILE A 55 14.87 -6.75 3.88
N ASN A 56 13.61 -6.52 4.28
CA ASN A 56 13.21 -6.44 5.69
C ASN A 56 13.36 -7.77 6.39
N LYS A 57 13.09 -8.88 5.69
CA LYS A 57 13.35 -10.23 6.25
C LYS A 57 14.81 -10.46 6.56
N THR A 58 15.69 -9.96 5.71
CA THR A 58 17.14 -10.04 5.95
C THR A 58 17.53 -9.20 7.15
N ILE A 59 16.96 -8.00 7.28
CA ILE A 59 17.19 -7.10 8.42
C ILE A 59 16.74 -7.75 9.74
N ASP A 60 15.55 -8.33 9.79
CA ASP A 60 15.03 -8.99 11.01
C ASP A 60 15.88 -10.19 11.43
N LYS A 61 16.38 -10.95 10.46
CA LYS A 61 17.33 -12.04 10.73
C LYS A 61 18.66 -11.50 11.28
N LEU A 62 19.17 -10.39 10.72
CA LEU A 62 20.39 -9.75 11.18
C LEU A 62 20.26 -9.12 12.57
N LYS A 63 19.10 -8.52 12.90
CA LYS A 63 18.82 -8.05 14.27
C LYS A 63 19.00 -9.16 15.29
N LYS A 64 18.46 -10.35 15.02
CA LYS A 64 18.65 -11.53 15.90
C LYS A 64 20.09 -11.99 15.98
N VAL A 65 20.84 -11.94 14.89
CA VAL A 65 22.29 -12.26 14.92
C VAL A 65 23.01 -11.26 15.82
N CYS A 66 22.71 -9.96 15.68
CA CYS A 66 23.31 -8.90 16.50
C CYS A 66 22.98 -9.06 18.00
N GLU A 67 21.76 -9.45 18.34
CA GLU A 67 21.37 -9.78 19.72
C GLU A 67 22.28 -10.88 20.33
N TYR A 68 22.56 -11.94 19.57
CA TYR A 68 23.41 -13.03 20.07
C TYR A 68 24.87 -12.64 20.35
N ILE A 69 25.37 -11.62 19.65
CA ILE A 69 26.77 -11.15 19.82
C ILE A 69 26.86 -9.80 20.55
N SER A 70 25.72 -9.24 20.99
CA SER A 70 25.63 -7.91 21.60
C SER A 70 26.25 -6.83 20.75
N ALA A 71 25.95 -6.84 19.44
CA ALA A 71 26.40 -5.88 18.46
C ALA A 71 25.28 -4.90 18.06
N GLU A 72 25.66 -3.71 17.64
CA GLU A 72 24.78 -2.75 17.01
C GLU A 72 24.66 -3.05 15.51
N LEU A 73 23.43 -3.05 14.97
CA LEU A 73 23.20 -3.15 13.54
C LEU A 73 23.14 -1.74 12.95
N VAL A 74 24.04 -1.45 12.03
CA VAL A 74 24.17 -0.16 11.36
C VAL A 74 23.81 -0.33 9.88
N PHE A 75 23.12 0.64 9.32
CA PHE A 75 22.75 0.67 7.90
C PHE A 75 23.54 1.77 7.20
N SER A 76 24.04 1.50 6.00
CA SER A 76 24.74 2.49 5.21
C SER A 76 24.19 2.64 3.81
N GLY A 77 24.36 3.84 3.22
CA GLY A 77 23.94 4.16 1.87
C GLY A 77 22.44 3.97 1.66
N LYS A 78 22.05 3.45 0.51
CA LYS A 78 20.64 3.23 0.12
C LYS A 78 19.86 2.29 1.03
N VAL A 79 20.53 1.42 1.78
CA VAL A 79 19.89 0.55 2.76
C VAL A 79 19.30 1.38 3.90
N SER A 80 20.01 2.41 4.36
CA SER A 80 19.52 3.33 5.39
C SER A 80 18.23 4.04 4.94
N ASP A 81 18.19 4.50 3.69
CA ASP A 81 17.00 5.17 3.14
C ASP A 81 15.81 4.21 3.03
N ALA A 82 16.06 2.97 2.59
CA ALA A 82 15.02 1.94 2.51
C ALA A 82 14.46 1.58 3.88
N VAL A 83 15.32 1.46 4.91
CA VAL A 83 14.91 1.16 6.29
C VAL A 83 14.11 2.32 6.89
N ASN A 84 14.55 3.56 6.68
CA ASN A 84 13.85 4.73 7.17
C ASN A 84 12.48 4.89 6.51
N ASN A 85 12.38 4.66 5.21
CA ASN A 85 11.10 4.69 4.50
C ASN A 85 10.16 3.59 5.00
N TYR A 86 10.66 2.38 5.24
CA TYR A 86 9.87 1.30 5.80
C TYR A 86 9.38 1.60 7.21
N ALA A 87 10.23 2.15 8.09
CA ALA A 87 9.84 2.55 9.43
C ALA A 87 8.75 3.63 9.42
N LEU A 88 8.85 4.60 8.50
CA LEU A 88 7.82 5.61 8.29
C LEU A 88 6.50 5.01 7.77
N GLU A 89 6.57 4.02 6.89
CA GLU A 89 5.38 3.31 6.40
C GLU A 89 4.73 2.47 7.51
N GLU A 90 5.52 1.78 8.34
CA GLU A 90 5.01 1.04 9.52
C GLU A 90 4.33 1.98 10.52
N GLU A 91 4.94 3.12 10.83
CA GLU A 91 4.37 4.11 11.74
C GLU A 91 3.04 4.66 11.19
N LYS A 92 3.01 5.04 9.92
CA LYS A 92 1.77 5.44 9.25
C LYS A 92 0.71 4.35 9.31
N PHE A 93 1.09 3.10 8.99
CA PHE A 93 0.18 1.97 9.07
C PHE A 93 -0.37 1.76 10.49
N HIS A 94 0.46 1.93 11.52
CA HIS A 94 0.03 1.79 12.92
C HIS A 94 -0.99 2.87 13.28
N ILE A 95 -0.73 4.13 12.91
CA ILE A 95 -1.66 5.25 13.14
C ILE A 95 -3.00 5.00 12.43
N PHE A 96 -2.98 4.57 11.17
CA PHE A 96 -4.20 4.25 10.43
C PHE A 96 -4.96 3.05 11.02
N SER A 97 -4.24 2.02 11.47
CA SER A 97 -4.84 0.83 12.09
C SER A 97 -5.52 1.16 13.42
N GLU A 98 -4.91 2.00 14.23
CA GLU A 98 -5.52 2.48 15.49
C GLU A 98 -6.78 3.30 15.20
N LYS A 99 -6.73 4.24 14.26
CA LYS A 99 -7.89 5.05 13.87
C LYS A 99 -9.03 4.17 13.31
N ALA A 100 -8.70 3.20 12.46
CA ALA A 100 -9.65 2.23 11.94
C ALA A 100 -10.28 1.35 13.05
N ARG A 101 -9.48 0.97 14.05
CA ARG A 101 -9.97 0.22 15.22
C ARG A 101 -10.95 1.04 16.05
N LEU A 102 -10.63 2.29 16.33
CA LEU A 102 -11.53 3.19 17.06
C LEU A 102 -12.87 3.39 16.33
N ILE A 103 -12.85 3.53 15.00
CA ILE A 103 -14.06 3.64 14.19
C ILE A 103 -14.90 2.35 14.31
N ARG A 104 -14.26 1.18 14.15
CA ARG A 104 -14.93 -0.12 14.27
C ARG A 104 -15.54 -0.32 15.66
N ASP A 105 -14.85 0.11 16.70
CA ASP A 105 -15.28 -0.04 18.10
C ASP A 105 -16.25 1.08 18.52
N ASN A 106 -16.75 1.88 17.56
CA ASN A 106 -17.66 3.02 17.74
C ASN A 106 -17.13 4.09 18.73
N CYS A 107 -15.82 4.27 18.75
CA CYS A 107 -15.08 5.22 19.57
C CYS A 107 -14.38 6.29 18.71
N CYS A 108 -14.89 6.58 17.52
CA CYS A 108 -14.31 7.58 16.64
C CYS A 108 -14.49 9.01 17.18
N ASP A 109 -13.61 9.91 16.76
CA ASP A 109 -13.73 11.33 17.05
C ASP A 109 -15.01 11.88 16.39
N LYS A 110 -15.86 12.49 17.22
CA LYS A 110 -17.17 13.00 16.76
C LYS A 110 -17.04 14.22 15.86
N GLU A 111 -16.04 15.07 16.10
CA GLU A 111 -15.81 16.25 15.27
C GLU A 111 -15.29 15.86 13.88
N ASP A 112 -14.34 14.92 13.82
CA ASP A 112 -13.83 14.37 12.56
C ASP A 112 -14.95 13.67 11.77
N PHE A 113 -15.81 12.91 12.46
CA PHE A 113 -16.95 12.26 11.82
C PHE A 113 -17.96 13.30 11.28
N GLN A 114 -18.26 14.35 12.06
CA GLN A 114 -19.18 15.41 11.61
C GLN A 114 -18.62 16.15 10.40
N LYS A 115 -17.34 16.51 10.39
CA LYS A 115 -16.68 17.11 9.21
C LYS A 115 -16.77 16.24 7.97
N PHE A 116 -16.61 14.91 8.15
CA PHE A 116 -16.80 13.96 7.07
C PHE A 116 -18.23 13.99 6.53
N VAL A 117 -19.25 13.92 7.39
CA VAL A 117 -20.67 13.96 7.01
C VAL A 117 -21.01 15.28 6.31
N ASP A 118 -20.54 16.40 6.83
CA ASP A 118 -20.76 17.73 6.23
C ASP A 118 -20.15 17.82 4.83
N SER A 119 -18.94 17.28 4.64
CA SER A 119 -18.30 17.18 3.34
C SER A 119 -19.12 16.34 2.35
N LEU A 120 -19.70 15.21 2.79
CA LEU A 120 -20.55 14.40 1.91
C LEU A 120 -21.83 15.12 1.51
N SER A 121 -22.44 15.91 2.38
CA SER A 121 -23.65 16.66 2.09
C SER A 121 -23.46 17.70 0.97
N ILE A 122 -22.21 18.17 0.80
CA ILE A 122 -21.84 19.11 -0.27
C ILE A 122 -21.49 18.38 -1.58
N ASN A 123 -20.79 17.24 -1.46
CA ASN A 123 -20.15 16.58 -2.59
C ASN A 123 -20.99 15.47 -3.24
N LEU A 124 -21.90 14.84 -2.50
CA LEU A 124 -22.90 13.90 -3.03
C LEU A 124 -24.18 14.68 -3.38
N LYS A 125 -24.38 14.97 -4.66
CA LYS A 125 -25.49 15.86 -5.11
C LYS A 125 -26.86 15.21 -5.05
N ASN A 126 -26.97 13.94 -5.40
CA ASN A 126 -28.24 13.24 -5.57
C ASN A 126 -28.40 12.03 -4.65
N ARG A 127 -27.40 11.73 -3.83
CA ARG A 127 -27.40 10.54 -2.97
C ARG A 127 -27.11 10.92 -1.52
N SER A 128 -27.96 10.47 -0.61
CA SER A 128 -27.67 10.50 0.82
C SER A 128 -27.32 9.08 1.28
N LEU A 129 -26.25 8.96 2.04
CA LEU A 129 -25.88 7.67 2.64
C LEU A 129 -26.66 7.43 3.93
N TYR A 130 -27.12 6.20 4.12
CA TYR A 130 -27.70 5.77 5.40
C TYR A 130 -26.62 5.70 6.48
N GLU A 131 -27.03 5.73 7.75
CA GLU A 131 -26.11 5.77 8.90
C GLU A 131 -25.00 4.70 8.85
N LEU A 132 -25.36 3.43 8.57
CA LEU A 132 -24.38 2.35 8.44
C LEU A 132 -23.46 2.51 7.21
N GLN A 133 -23.96 3.11 6.13
CA GLN A 133 -23.16 3.43 4.96
C GLN A 133 -22.19 4.60 5.26
N LEU A 134 -22.64 5.62 6.00
CA LEU A 134 -21.81 6.74 6.45
C LEU A 134 -20.63 6.23 7.29
N LEU A 135 -20.92 5.39 8.29
CA LEU A 135 -19.88 4.80 9.14
C LEU A 135 -18.91 3.92 8.34
N SER A 136 -19.42 3.13 7.40
CA SER A 136 -18.60 2.30 6.52
C SER A 136 -17.74 3.14 5.56
N ALA A 137 -18.27 4.23 5.01
CA ALA A 137 -17.54 5.14 4.14
C ALA A 137 -16.47 5.91 4.92
N TYR A 138 -16.78 6.34 6.14
CA TYR A 138 -15.83 6.95 7.04
C TYR A 138 -14.67 6.00 7.37
N HIS A 139 -14.98 4.76 7.74
CA HIS A 139 -13.96 3.73 7.97
C HIS A 139 -13.08 3.52 6.73
N LEU A 140 -13.67 3.44 5.54
CA LEU A 140 -12.93 3.28 4.29
C LEU A 140 -12.01 4.49 3.98
N ALA A 141 -12.47 5.71 4.21
CA ALA A 141 -11.70 6.94 3.98
C ALA A 141 -10.52 7.12 4.94
N PHE A 142 -10.63 6.60 6.16
CA PHE A 142 -9.62 6.76 7.21
C PHE A 142 -8.77 5.52 7.46
N SER A 143 -9.01 4.43 6.72
CA SER A 143 -8.20 3.21 6.77
C SER A 143 -7.30 3.13 5.54
N GLN A 144 -6.04 2.72 5.72
CA GLN A 144 -5.15 2.50 4.58
C GLN A 144 -5.59 1.29 3.75
N ASN A 145 -6.06 0.25 4.42
CA ASN A 145 -6.64 -0.95 3.81
C ASN A 145 -7.91 -1.31 4.59
N ALA A 146 -9.03 -1.45 3.89
CA ALA A 146 -10.31 -1.80 4.50
C ALA A 146 -11.02 -2.89 3.72
N CYS A 147 -11.74 -3.74 4.44
CA CYS A 147 -12.62 -4.75 3.88
C CYS A 147 -14.06 -4.43 4.28
N ASN A 148 -14.96 -4.41 3.29
CA ASN A 148 -16.39 -4.26 3.52
C ASN A 148 -17.12 -5.58 3.23
N PHE A 149 -17.49 -6.30 4.29
CA PHE A 149 -18.20 -7.58 4.23
C PHE A 149 -19.71 -7.45 4.41
N SER A 150 -20.28 -6.25 4.21
CA SER A 150 -21.73 -6.07 4.29
C SER A 150 -22.47 -6.95 3.28
N VAL A 151 -23.72 -7.27 3.60
CA VAL A 151 -24.57 -8.15 2.79
C VAL A 151 -24.77 -7.62 1.37
N PRO A 152 -25.11 -8.47 0.38
CA PRO A 152 -25.56 -8.02 -0.93
C PRO A 152 -26.71 -7.03 -0.81
N GLY A 153 -26.71 -5.97 -1.62
CA GLY A 153 -27.72 -4.90 -1.56
C GLY A 153 -27.49 -3.80 -0.51
N ALA A 154 -26.50 -3.92 0.37
CA ALA A 154 -26.19 -2.89 1.38
C ALA A 154 -25.64 -1.57 0.81
N GLY A 155 -25.49 -1.45 -0.52
CA GLY A 155 -24.96 -0.23 -1.18
C GLY A 155 -23.47 -0.07 -1.05
N LYS A 156 -22.69 -1.16 -1.17
CA LYS A 156 -21.22 -1.11 -1.08
C LYS A 156 -20.59 -0.11 -2.06
N THR A 157 -21.16 0.01 -3.26
CA THR A 157 -20.70 0.97 -4.28
C THR A 157 -20.89 2.40 -3.82
N SER A 158 -22.06 2.72 -3.24
CA SER A 158 -22.34 4.04 -2.64
C SER A 158 -21.38 4.35 -1.48
N VAL A 159 -21.02 3.33 -0.67
CA VAL A 159 -20.02 3.47 0.41
C VAL A 159 -18.66 3.86 -0.16
N VAL A 160 -18.20 3.22 -1.25
CA VAL A 160 -16.93 3.57 -1.90
C VAL A 160 -16.98 4.99 -2.46
N TYR A 161 -18.07 5.36 -3.11
CA TYR A 161 -18.24 6.73 -3.63
C TYR A 161 -18.37 7.78 -2.53
N GLY A 162 -18.93 7.43 -1.38
CA GLY A 162 -18.91 8.30 -0.20
C GLY A 162 -17.48 8.56 0.29
N ALA A 163 -16.66 7.52 0.44
CA ALA A 163 -15.26 7.69 0.78
C ALA A 163 -14.51 8.51 -0.29
N PHE A 164 -14.73 8.22 -1.57
CA PHE A 164 -14.13 8.96 -2.68
C PHE A 164 -14.56 10.43 -2.71
N ALA A 165 -15.83 10.73 -2.46
CA ALA A 165 -16.33 12.10 -2.40
C ALA A 165 -15.63 12.93 -1.32
N TYR A 166 -15.31 12.34 -0.17
CA TYR A 166 -14.52 12.99 0.87
C TYR A 166 -13.06 13.17 0.44
N LEU A 167 -12.41 12.08 0.01
CA LEU A 167 -10.99 12.08 -0.30
C LEU A 167 -10.63 12.98 -1.49
N SER A 168 -11.49 13.04 -2.51
CA SER A 168 -11.27 13.89 -3.70
C SER A 168 -11.49 15.39 -3.46
N ASN A 169 -12.02 15.78 -2.30
CA ASN A 169 -12.19 17.16 -1.89
C ASN A 169 -11.18 17.63 -0.83
N LEU A 170 -10.25 16.77 -0.46
CA LEU A 170 -9.10 17.17 0.35
C LEU A 170 -8.16 18.07 -0.47
N PRO A 171 -7.34 18.91 0.18
CA PRO A 171 -6.26 19.62 -0.51
C PRO A 171 -5.36 18.64 -1.27
N ALA A 172 -4.86 19.04 -2.44
CA ALA A 172 -4.02 18.18 -3.27
C ALA A 172 -2.71 17.77 -2.57
N GLU A 173 -2.27 18.53 -1.59
CA GLU A 173 -1.09 18.27 -0.76
C GLU A 173 -1.37 17.27 0.37
N ASP A 174 -2.64 16.96 0.63
CA ASP A 174 -3.00 15.97 1.65
C ASP A 174 -2.61 14.57 1.19
N SER A 175 -1.93 13.84 2.04
CA SER A 175 -1.46 12.48 1.75
C SER A 175 -2.58 11.47 1.47
N LYS A 176 -3.83 11.82 1.75
CA LYS A 176 -5.03 11.02 1.50
C LYS A 176 -5.81 11.50 0.27
N TYR A 177 -5.39 12.58 -0.37
CA TYR A 177 -6.06 13.07 -1.56
C TYR A 177 -6.10 11.99 -2.65
N VAL A 178 -7.27 11.76 -3.21
CA VAL A 178 -7.50 10.79 -4.29
C VAL A 178 -8.47 11.38 -5.30
N ASP A 179 -8.04 11.54 -6.54
CA ASP A 179 -8.87 12.09 -7.63
C ASP A 179 -9.30 11.05 -8.67
N LYS A 180 -8.79 9.81 -8.57
CA LYS A 180 -9.03 8.72 -9.51
C LYS A 180 -9.29 7.39 -8.82
N LEU A 181 -10.03 6.51 -9.47
CA LEU A 181 -10.34 5.17 -8.99
C LEU A 181 -9.91 4.11 -10.01
N LEU A 182 -9.16 3.12 -9.55
CA LEU A 182 -8.95 1.85 -10.24
C LEU A 182 -9.88 0.80 -9.62
N ILE A 183 -10.85 0.33 -10.38
CA ILE A 183 -11.84 -0.65 -9.94
C ILE A 183 -11.59 -1.98 -10.65
N ILE A 184 -11.28 -3.00 -9.87
CA ILE A 184 -11.09 -4.37 -10.36
C ILE A 184 -12.34 -5.17 -9.98
N SER A 185 -13.12 -5.59 -10.99
CA SER A 185 -14.42 -6.22 -10.77
C SER A 185 -14.80 -7.17 -11.92
N PRO A 186 -15.86 -7.99 -11.78
CA PRO A 186 -16.46 -8.69 -12.90
C PRO A 186 -16.93 -7.70 -13.98
N LEU A 187 -16.90 -8.12 -15.26
CA LEU A 187 -17.36 -7.28 -16.38
C LEU A 187 -18.80 -6.80 -16.23
N SER A 188 -19.68 -7.62 -15.64
CA SER A 188 -21.08 -7.28 -15.36
C SER A 188 -21.24 -6.10 -14.38
N ALA A 189 -20.24 -5.82 -13.56
CA ALA A 189 -20.27 -4.73 -12.59
C ALA A 189 -19.85 -3.38 -13.18
N PHE A 190 -19.27 -3.33 -14.38
CA PHE A 190 -18.78 -2.08 -14.97
C PHE A 190 -19.89 -1.03 -15.14
N GLY A 191 -21.02 -1.43 -15.73
CA GLY A 191 -22.18 -0.53 -15.86
C GLY A 191 -22.72 -0.05 -14.52
N PRO A 192 -23.00 -0.93 -13.57
CA PRO A 192 -23.40 -0.53 -12.21
C PRO A 192 -22.45 0.47 -11.51
N TRP A 193 -21.12 0.33 -11.67
CA TRP A 193 -20.18 1.32 -11.12
C TRP A 193 -20.37 2.70 -11.75
N GLU A 194 -20.52 2.79 -13.05
CA GLU A 194 -20.69 4.07 -13.75
C GLU A 194 -22.05 4.71 -13.45
N LEU A 195 -23.12 3.92 -13.40
CA LEU A 195 -24.46 4.43 -13.06
C LEU A 195 -24.53 4.96 -11.63
N GLU A 196 -23.97 4.22 -10.68
CA GLU A 196 -23.93 4.67 -9.27
C GLU A 196 -23.10 5.94 -9.10
N TYR A 197 -22.02 6.11 -9.90
CA TYR A 197 -21.26 7.36 -9.91
C TYR A 197 -22.16 8.52 -10.35
N GLU A 198 -22.86 8.35 -11.47
CA GLU A 198 -23.78 9.39 -11.99
C GLU A 198 -24.88 9.74 -10.97
N GLU A 199 -25.42 8.73 -10.27
CA GLU A 199 -26.37 8.93 -9.19
C GLU A 199 -25.77 9.67 -7.98
N CYS A 200 -24.55 9.37 -7.59
CA CYS A 200 -23.89 10.01 -6.46
C CYS A 200 -23.50 11.46 -6.75
N PHE A 201 -22.90 11.72 -7.92
CA PHE A 201 -22.27 13.01 -8.23
C PHE A 201 -23.07 13.89 -9.18
N GLY A 202 -24.14 13.37 -9.80
CA GLY A 202 -24.99 14.10 -10.72
C GLY A 202 -24.35 14.38 -12.09
N GLU A 203 -23.24 13.69 -12.40
CA GLU A 203 -22.51 13.80 -13.66
C GLU A 203 -21.92 12.45 -14.07
N LYS A 204 -21.74 12.26 -15.39
CA LYS A 204 -21.08 11.06 -15.89
C LYS A 204 -19.59 11.12 -15.65
N PRO A 205 -18.97 10.04 -15.13
CA PRO A 205 -17.53 10.01 -14.96
C PRO A 205 -16.82 9.86 -16.32
N SER A 206 -15.62 10.42 -16.44
CA SER A 206 -14.71 9.96 -17.48
C SER A 206 -14.26 8.54 -17.11
N THR A 207 -14.56 7.56 -17.99
CA THR A 207 -14.32 6.14 -17.68
C THR A 207 -13.52 5.47 -18.78
N LYS A 208 -12.55 4.65 -18.39
CA LYS A 208 -11.86 3.71 -19.29
C LYS A 208 -12.15 2.28 -18.87
N ARG A 209 -12.81 1.52 -19.75
CA ARG A 209 -13.08 0.09 -19.55
C ARG A 209 -12.00 -0.75 -20.21
N LEU A 210 -11.17 -1.42 -19.43
CA LEU A 210 -10.14 -2.35 -19.87
C LEU A 210 -10.72 -3.78 -19.91
N ASN A 211 -11.63 -4.02 -20.84
CA ASN A 211 -12.35 -5.29 -21.01
C ASN A 211 -11.69 -6.19 -22.08
N GLY A 212 -12.35 -7.32 -22.41
CA GLY A 212 -11.86 -8.29 -23.41
C GLY A 212 -11.88 -7.79 -24.87
N LYS A 213 -12.49 -6.63 -25.15
CA LYS A 213 -12.51 -6.02 -26.49
C LYS A 213 -11.23 -5.23 -26.79
N ILE A 214 -10.44 -4.94 -25.77
CA ILE A 214 -9.19 -4.19 -25.87
C ILE A 214 -8.04 -5.19 -25.82
N SER A 215 -7.07 -5.07 -26.73
CA SER A 215 -5.87 -5.91 -26.74
C SER A 215 -5.03 -5.75 -25.48
N VAL A 216 -4.18 -6.72 -25.19
CA VAL A 216 -3.29 -6.64 -24.01
C VAL A 216 -2.33 -5.46 -24.17
N ASP A 217 -1.81 -5.21 -25.36
CA ASP A 217 -0.86 -4.12 -25.62
C ASP A 217 -1.51 -2.75 -25.44
N GLU A 218 -2.75 -2.56 -25.88
CA GLU A 218 -3.49 -1.32 -25.63
C GLU A 218 -3.79 -1.10 -24.16
N LYS A 219 -4.06 -2.18 -23.40
CA LYS A 219 -4.23 -2.08 -21.94
C LYS A 219 -2.93 -1.65 -21.26
N LYS A 220 -1.79 -2.26 -21.65
CA LYS A 220 -0.47 -1.88 -21.17
C LYS A 220 -0.16 -0.42 -21.47
N GLN A 221 -0.36 0.01 -22.72
CA GLN A 221 -0.15 1.39 -23.14
C GLN A 221 -0.98 2.38 -22.30
N TYR A 222 -2.25 2.06 -22.06
CA TYR A 222 -3.11 2.90 -21.21
C TYR A 222 -2.61 2.97 -19.76
N LEU A 223 -2.14 1.86 -19.19
CA LEU A 223 -1.64 1.83 -17.81
C LEU A 223 -0.32 2.61 -17.62
N TYR A 224 0.38 2.96 -18.70
CA TYR A 224 1.49 3.91 -18.66
C TYR A 224 1.07 5.38 -18.80
N SER A 225 -0.23 5.67 -18.94
CA SER A 225 -0.72 7.05 -19.07
C SER A 225 -0.53 7.83 -17.77
N ARG A 226 -0.12 9.08 -17.90
CA ARG A 226 -0.05 10.04 -16.79
C ARG A 226 -1.37 10.81 -16.57
N THR A 227 -2.31 10.70 -17.50
CA THR A 227 -3.62 11.35 -17.45
C THR A 227 -4.73 10.32 -17.64
N PRO A 228 -4.87 9.35 -16.72
CA PRO A 228 -5.92 8.34 -16.83
C PRO A 228 -7.29 8.95 -16.60
N ALA A 229 -8.32 8.23 -17.03
CA ALA A 229 -9.70 8.58 -16.74
C ALA A 229 -9.98 8.57 -15.22
N LYS A 230 -10.98 9.34 -14.76
CA LYS A 230 -11.39 9.38 -13.35
C LYS A 230 -11.71 7.99 -12.80
N ILE A 231 -12.32 7.12 -13.63
CA ILE A 231 -12.56 5.72 -13.29
C ILE A 231 -11.91 4.81 -14.33
N THR A 232 -11.03 3.95 -13.89
CA THR A 232 -10.47 2.86 -14.69
C THR A 232 -11.07 1.53 -14.22
N LEU A 233 -11.77 0.84 -15.12
CA LEU A 233 -12.43 -0.44 -14.84
C LEU A 233 -11.63 -1.58 -15.47
N LEU A 234 -11.20 -2.54 -14.65
CA LEU A 234 -10.40 -3.70 -15.06
C LEU A 234 -11.06 -5.00 -14.60
N SER A 235 -11.08 -6.02 -15.47
CA SER A 235 -11.56 -7.34 -15.08
C SER A 235 -10.52 -8.13 -14.28
N TYR A 236 -10.97 -8.96 -13.32
CA TYR A 236 -10.10 -9.83 -12.52
C TYR A 236 -9.15 -10.68 -13.38
N ASN A 237 -9.65 -11.22 -14.49
CA ASN A 237 -8.88 -12.10 -15.36
C ASN A 237 -7.70 -11.41 -16.06
N SER A 238 -7.71 -10.09 -16.15
CA SER A 238 -6.63 -9.31 -16.75
C SER A 238 -5.50 -8.98 -15.77
N VAL A 239 -5.73 -9.07 -14.45
CA VAL A 239 -4.76 -8.67 -13.42
C VAL A 239 -3.43 -9.44 -13.51
N PRO A 240 -3.42 -10.79 -13.64
CA PRO A 240 -2.16 -11.53 -13.68
C PRO A 240 -1.25 -11.14 -14.84
N SER A 241 -1.85 -10.84 -16.02
CA SER A 241 -1.10 -10.47 -17.23
C SER A 241 -0.64 -9.01 -17.28
N LEU A 242 -1.11 -8.17 -16.34
CA LEU A 242 -0.86 -6.72 -16.30
C LEU A 242 -0.25 -6.29 -14.96
N LYS A 243 0.33 -7.23 -14.20
CA LYS A 243 0.79 -6.98 -12.83
C LYS A 243 1.80 -5.83 -12.75
N ASP A 244 2.80 -5.85 -13.59
CA ASP A 244 3.88 -4.86 -13.54
C ASP A 244 3.41 -3.48 -13.99
N GLU A 245 2.55 -3.43 -15.01
CA GLU A 245 1.91 -2.21 -15.49
C GLU A 245 0.95 -1.61 -14.46
N LEU A 246 0.22 -2.45 -13.71
CA LEU A 246 -0.65 -2.00 -12.63
C LEU A 246 0.15 -1.41 -11.46
N ILE A 247 1.28 -2.02 -11.10
CA ILE A 247 2.17 -1.47 -10.08
C ILE A 247 2.70 -0.10 -10.52
N TYR A 248 3.13 0.01 -11.78
CA TYR A 248 3.56 1.29 -12.34
C TYR A 248 2.44 2.34 -12.32
N PHE A 249 1.24 1.96 -12.77
CA PHE A 249 0.05 2.83 -12.81
C PHE A 249 -0.29 3.41 -11.43
N LEU A 250 -0.34 2.55 -10.40
CA LEU A 250 -0.63 2.96 -9.03
C LEU A 250 0.44 3.88 -8.43
N LYS A 251 1.73 3.64 -8.74
CA LYS A 251 2.82 4.49 -8.25
C LYS A 251 2.88 5.88 -8.87
N ASN A 252 2.39 6.03 -10.10
CA ASN A 252 2.51 7.28 -10.86
C ASN A 252 1.21 8.08 -10.98
N ASN A 253 0.12 7.59 -10.40
CA ASN A 253 -1.20 8.23 -10.42
C ASN A 253 -1.81 8.29 -9.00
N GLN A 254 -0.98 8.53 -8.02
CA GLN A 254 -1.40 8.82 -6.64
C GLN A 254 -1.74 10.28 -6.51
#